data_9fcda127a221fd973cc68dae10588a79
#
_entry.id   9fcda127a221fd973cc68dae10588a79
#
_cell.length_a   1.000
_cell.length_b   1.000
_cell.length_c   1.000
_cell.angle_alpha   90.00
_cell.angle_beta   90.00
_cell.angle_gamma   90.00
#
_symmetry.space_group_name_H-M   'P 1'
#
loop_
_entity.id
_entity.type
_entity.pdbx_description
1 polymer ?
#
loop_
_entity_poly.entity_id
_entity_poly.type
_entity_poly.pdbx_seq_one_letter_code
_entity_poly.pdbx_strand_id
1 'polypeptide(L)'
;PAETYRKLGLIGSLTTYRVAKKIVTMFGWTGDKMTIGKSVQKTASEIDFKVDGKKLPQGEADGTGIGIKGIAKRGKELKVFVQYKRGGGVRIAGIDVGNYNGGWKKLFENSLEVLKGFRRFLLITDGDTSILEGLKDKVKVLIQRCLWHIPYQAKYVLWQDGVKHKSAEWLQVMS
;
A
#
# COMPACT_ATOMS: atom_id res chain seq x y z
N PRO A 1 -16.41 21.73 -14.99
CA PRO A 1 -15.03 21.38 -15.23
C PRO A 1 -14.33 20.69 -14.06
N ALA A 2 -14.17 21.29 -12.86
CA ALA A 2 -13.45 20.66 -11.74
C ALA A 2 -14.12 19.36 -11.25
N GLU A 3 -15.42 19.35 -11.11
CA GLU A 3 -16.23 18.19 -10.72
C GLU A 3 -16.10 17.04 -11.73
N THR A 4 -16.09 17.36 -13.02
CA THR A 4 -15.90 16.36 -14.09
C THR A 4 -14.53 15.69 -13.98
N TYR A 5 -13.47 16.46 -13.74
CA TYR A 5 -12.12 15.89 -13.54
C TYR A 5 -12.04 15.00 -12.31
N ARG A 6 -12.68 15.37 -11.19
CA ARG A 6 -12.75 14.52 -10.01
C ARG A 6 -13.45 13.19 -10.28
N LYS A 7 -14.60 13.22 -10.97
CA LYS A 7 -15.32 11.99 -11.34
C LYS A 7 -14.52 11.11 -12.28
N LEU A 8 -13.86 11.68 -13.29
CA LEU A 8 -12.96 10.95 -14.18
C LEU A 8 -11.76 10.37 -13.44
N GLY A 9 -11.18 11.11 -12.50
CA GLY A 9 -10.09 10.66 -11.65
C GLY A 9 -10.51 9.46 -10.80
N LEU A 10 -11.68 9.54 -10.16
CA LEU A 10 -12.23 8.44 -9.36
C LEU A 10 -12.46 7.18 -10.21
N ILE A 11 -13.15 7.29 -11.34
CA ILE A 11 -13.40 6.14 -12.23
C ILE A 11 -12.08 5.56 -12.74
N GLY A 12 -11.12 6.40 -13.12
CA GLY A 12 -9.82 5.99 -13.59
C GLY A 12 -8.94 5.32 -12.53
N SER A 13 -9.15 5.62 -11.24
CA SER A 13 -8.45 4.96 -10.12
C SER A 13 -9.01 3.57 -9.80
N LEU A 14 -10.27 3.31 -10.14
CA LEU A 14 -10.95 2.06 -9.85
C LEU A 14 -10.73 0.97 -10.91
N THR A 15 -10.21 1.31 -12.08
CA THR A 15 -10.04 0.36 -13.19
C THR A 15 -8.95 0.82 -14.17
N THR A 16 -8.68 0.01 -15.21
CA THR A 16 -7.74 0.44 -16.24
C THR A 16 -8.31 1.62 -17.04
N TYR A 17 -7.48 2.55 -17.52
CA TYR A 17 -7.92 3.72 -18.30
C TYR A 17 -8.69 3.36 -19.56
N ARG A 18 -8.46 2.16 -20.11
CA ARG A 18 -9.23 1.63 -21.24
C ARG A 18 -10.68 1.32 -20.86
N VAL A 19 -10.86 0.66 -19.73
CA VAL A 19 -12.20 0.32 -19.18
C VAL A 19 -12.88 1.59 -18.69
N ALA A 20 -12.17 2.45 -17.96
CA ALA A 20 -12.68 3.75 -17.53
C ALA A 20 -13.21 4.57 -18.72
N LYS A 21 -12.48 4.63 -19.85
CA LYS A 21 -12.95 5.28 -21.08
C LYS A 21 -14.28 4.69 -21.57
N LYS A 22 -14.40 3.35 -21.63
CA LYS A 22 -15.65 2.70 -22.04
C LYS A 22 -16.83 3.08 -21.15
N ILE A 23 -16.62 3.05 -19.83
CA ILE A 23 -17.65 3.43 -18.85
C ILE A 23 -18.12 4.86 -19.09
N VAL A 24 -17.20 5.84 -19.12
CA VAL A 24 -17.60 7.25 -19.26
C VAL A 24 -18.19 7.57 -20.63
N THR A 25 -17.81 6.84 -21.67
CA THR A 25 -18.43 6.99 -23.00
C THR A 25 -19.90 6.59 -23.00
N MET A 26 -20.29 5.60 -22.19
CA MET A 26 -21.71 5.22 -22.01
C MET A 26 -22.54 6.35 -21.39
N PHE A 27 -21.90 7.30 -20.70
CA PHE A 27 -22.53 8.51 -20.14
C PHE A 27 -22.30 9.76 -21.00
N GLY A 28 -21.97 9.55 -22.30
CA GLY A 28 -21.85 10.66 -23.27
C GLY A 28 -20.51 11.39 -23.27
N TRP A 29 -19.52 10.94 -22.50
CA TRP A 29 -18.19 11.57 -22.53
C TRP A 29 -17.34 11.05 -23.69
N THR A 30 -16.74 11.96 -24.48
CA THR A 30 -16.01 11.63 -25.72
C THR A 30 -14.49 11.77 -25.64
N GLY A 31 -13.95 12.10 -24.45
CA GLY A 31 -12.51 12.27 -24.26
C GLY A 31 -11.70 10.97 -24.40
N ASP A 32 -10.40 11.10 -24.37
CA ASP A 32 -9.47 9.98 -24.50
C ASP A 32 -9.01 9.43 -23.13
N LYS A 33 -8.30 8.30 -23.17
CA LYS A 33 -7.73 7.66 -21.98
C LYS A 33 -6.64 8.48 -21.31
N MET A 34 -5.94 9.36 -22.06
CA MET A 34 -4.90 10.24 -21.51
C MET A 34 -5.52 11.31 -20.61
N THR A 35 -6.69 11.83 -20.97
CA THR A 35 -7.44 12.77 -20.14
C THR A 35 -7.86 12.12 -18.81
N ILE A 36 -8.26 10.85 -18.85
CA ILE A 36 -8.53 10.09 -17.62
C ILE A 36 -7.26 9.97 -16.76
N GLY A 37 -6.15 9.59 -17.36
CA GLY A 37 -4.85 9.49 -16.66
C GLY A 37 -4.43 10.81 -16.03
N LYS A 38 -4.52 11.92 -16.75
CA LYS A 38 -4.26 13.27 -16.21
C LYS A 38 -5.21 13.64 -15.08
N SER A 39 -6.48 13.24 -15.17
CA SER A 39 -7.47 13.45 -14.12
C SER A 39 -7.14 12.66 -12.85
N VAL A 40 -6.68 11.41 -12.98
CA VAL A 40 -6.20 10.61 -11.83
C VAL A 40 -5.01 11.29 -11.16
N GLN A 41 -4.01 11.72 -11.94
CA GLN A 41 -2.83 12.41 -11.40
C GLN A 41 -3.20 13.71 -10.69
N LYS A 42 -4.08 14.51 -11.29
CA LYS A 42 -4.57 15.75 -10.69
C LYS A 42 -5.34 15.49 -9.40
N THR A 43 -6.27 14.55 -9.40
CA THR A 43 -7.03 14.18 -8.18
C THR A 43 -6.09 13.66 -7.10
N ALA A 44 -5.10 12.84 -7.45
CA ALA A 44 -4.12 12.34 -6.50
C ALA A 44 -3.28 13.46 -5.87
N SER A 45 -2.90 14.49 -6.64
CA SER A 45 -2.14 15.64 -6.12
C SER A 45 -2.97 16.55 -5.20
N GLU A 46 -4.29 16.50 -5.28
CA GLU A 46 -5.22 17.24 -4.43
C GLU A 46 -5.57 16.50 -3.13
N ILE A 47 -5.15 15.22 -2.99
CA ILE A 47 -5.37 14.46 -1.76
C ILE A 47 -4.47 15.03 -0.66
N ASP A 48 -5.11 15.66 0.31
CA ASP A 48 -4.45 16.18 1.49
C ASP A 48 -4.47 15.12 2.59
N PHE A 49 -3.30 14.62 2.94
CA PHE A 49 -3.10 13.65 4.02
C PHE A 49 -3.06 14.32 5.40
N LYS A 50 -3.80 15.41 5.59
CA LYS A 50 -3.84 16.12 6.88
C LYS A 50 -4.13 15.19 8.04
N VAL A 51 -3.36 15.39 9.10
CA VAL A 51 -3.52 14.70 10.37
C VAL A 51 -4.77 15.22 11.05
N ASP A 52 -5.81 14.39 11.14
CA ASP A 52 -6.92 14.70 12.03
C ASP A 52 -6.56 14.28 13.47
N GLY A 53 -7.00 15.06 14.46
CA GLY A 53 -6.65 14.84 15.87
C GLY A 53 -7.19 13.54 16.50
N LYS A 54 -7.88 12.70 15.73
CA LYS A 54 -8.42 11.40 16.14
C LYS A 54 -7.53 10.21 15.79
N LYS A 55 -6.24 10.44 15.55
CA LYS A 55 -5.26 9.39 15.22
C LYS A 55 -5.02 8.43 16.39
N LEU A 56 -4.82 7.15 16.06
CA LEU A 56 -4.36 6.13 17.01
C LEU A 56 -2.86 5.88 16.83
N PRO A 57 -2.13 5.48 17.88
CA PRO A 57 -0.73 5.10 17.80
C PRO A 57 -0.55 3.70 17.19
N GLN A 58 -1.26 3.41 16.12
CA GLN A 58 -1.22 2.14 15.42
C GLN A 58 -1.48 2.30 13.93
N GLY A 59 -0.83 1.48 13.14
CA GLY A 59 -0.93 1.47 11.70
C GLY A 59 -0.42 0.18 11.09
N GLU A 60 -0.42 0.14 9.78
CA GLU A 60 0.02 -0.99 8.98
C GLU A 60 0.91 -0.51 7.85
N ALA A 61 1.99 -1.25 7.60
CA ALA A 61 2.89 -1.01 6.49
C ALA A 61 3.07 -2.30 5.69
N ASP A 62 2.82 -2.21 4.40
CA ASP A 62 2.93 -3.34 3.48
C ASP A 62 3.38 -2.88 2.11
N GLY A 63 4.11 -3.77 1.42
CA GLY A 63 4.59 -3.56 0.07
C GLY A 63 4.04 -4.60 -0.90
N THR A 64 3.58 -4.17 -2.05
CA THR A 64 3.13 -5.09 -3.10
C THR A 64 3.85 -4.84 -4.42
N GLY A 65 4.26 -5.93 -5.07
CA GLY A 65 4.89 -5.85 -6.37
C GLY A 65 3.94 -5.35 -7.46
N ILE A 66 4.37 -4.34 -8.21
CA ILE A 66 3.65 -3.86 -9.38
C ILE A 66 4.47 -4.08 -10.64
N GLY A 67 3.83 -4.71 -11.66
CA GLY A 67 4.44 -4.86 -12.97
C GLY A 67 4.44 -3.54 -13.74
N ILE A 68 5.60 -3.12 -14.24
CA ILE A 68 5.71 -1.96 -15.11
C ILE A 68 6.07 -2.43 -16.51
N LYS A 69 5.24 -2.08 -17.49
CA LYS A 69 5.48 -2.43 -18.88
C LYS A 69 6.83 -1.89 -19.36
N GLY A 70 7.66 -2.77 -19.92
CA GLY A 70 8.99 -2.42 -20.44
C GLY A 70 10.13 -2.51 -19.42
N ILE A 71 9.85 -2.84 -18.18
CA ILE A 71 10.89 -3.10 -17.16
C ILE A 71 10.99 -4.61 -16.91
N ALA A 72 12.20 -5.15 -17.09
CA ALA A 72 12.45 -6.59 -16.99
C ALA A 72 12.33 -7.11 -15.55
N LYS A 73 11.80 -8.31 -15.43
CA LYS A 73 11.81 -9.30 -14.33
C LYS A 73 11.42 -8.90 -12.90
N ARG A 74 11.80 -7.74 -12.37
CA ARG A 74 11.31 -7.21 -11.09
C ARG A 74 10.72 -5.84 -11.36
N GLY A 75 9.41 -5.75 -11.29
CA GLY A 75 8.69 -4.48 -11.34
C GLY A 75 9.12 -3.53 -10.22
N LYS A 76 8.31 -2.55 -9.96
CA LYS A 76 8.43 -1.70 -8.79
C LYS A 76 7.59 -2.28 -7.66
N GLU A 77 7.85 -1.83 -6.47
CA GLU A 77 7.04 -2.09 -5.30
C GLU A 77 6.22 -0.84 -4.98
N LEU A 78 4.92 -1.02 -4.82
CA LEU A 78 4.04 -0.04 -4.21
C LEU A 78 4.08 -0.25 -2.70
N LYS A 79 4.63 0.72 -1.99
CA LYS A 79 4.69 0.75 -0.52
C LYS A 79 3.56 1.60 0.00
N VAL A 80 2.83 1.08 0.97
CA VAL A 80 1.70 1.77 1.58
C VAL A 80 1.87 1.75 3.10
N PHE A 81 1.72 2.92 3.71
CA PHE A 81 1.61 3.07 5.15
C PHE A 81 0.24 3.66 5.48
N VAL A 82 -0.51 2.97 6.31
CA VAL A 82 -1.81 3.43 6.81
C VAL A 82 -1.79 3.64 8.31
N GLN A 83 -2.63 4.55 8.79
CA GLN A 83 -2.86 4.78 10.21
C GLN A 83 -4.32 4.53 10.55
N TYR A 84 -4.57 3.86 11.66
CA TYR A 84 -5.93 3.64 12.17
C TYR A 84 -6.49 4.89 12.85
N LYS A 85 -7.82 5.06 12.76
CA LYS A 85 -8.56 6.17 13.37
C LYS A 85 -9.38 5.68 14.56
N ARG A 86 -9.56 6.56 15.56
CA ARG A 86 -10.57 6.32 16.60
C ARG A 86 -11.96 6.26 15.99
N GLY A 87 -12.76 5.27 16.40
CA GLY A 87 -14.09 5.06 15.83
C GLY A 87 -14.11 4.25 14.53
N GLY A 88 -12.95 3.68 14.16
CA GLY A 88 -12.83 2.79 12.98
C GLY A 88 -12.30 3.49 11.74
N GLY A 89 -11.97 2.66 10.75
CA GLY A 89 -11.40 3.10 9.50
C GLY A 89 -9.90 3.38 9.55
N VAL A 90 -9.35 3.54 8.38
CA VAL A 90 -7.93 3.84 8.15
C VAL A 90 -7.77 5.10 7.32
N ARG A 91 -6.61 5.69 7.40
CA ARG A 91 -6.17 6.70 6.44
C ARG A 91 -4.84 6.30 5.86
N ILE A 92 -4.61 6.63 4.61
CA ILE A 92 -3.30 6.49 4.00
C ILE A 92 -2.41 7.59 4.60
N ALA A 93 -1.33 7.16 5.22
CA ALA A 93 -0.35 8.03 5.86
C ALA A 93 0.86 8.27 4.96
N GLY A 94 1.16 7.31 4.07
CA GLY A 94 2.22 7.42 3.08
C GLY A 94 2.04 6.43 1.95
N ILE A 95 2.44 6.82 0.77
CA ILE A 95 2.54 5.98 -0.42
C ILE A 95 3.86 6.30 -1.11
N ASP A 96 4.55 5.26 -1.57
CA ASP A 96 5.71 5.39 -2.45
C ASP A 96 5.75 4.26 -3.47
N VAL A 97 6.29 4.55 -4.63
CA VAL A 97 6.56 3.56 -5.68
C VAL A 97 8.05 3.54 -5.93
N GLY A 98 8.70 2.49 -5.52
CA GLY A 98 10.14 2.38 -5.57
C GLY A 98 10.66 0.99 -5.90
N ASN A 99 11.95 0.77 -5.70
CA ASN A 99 12.56 -0.55 -5.80
C ASN A 99 12.15 -1.41 -4.58
N TYR A 100 12.21 -2.74 -4.72
CA TYR A 100 11.92 -3.68 -3.63
C TYR A 100 12.81 -3.43 -2.41
N ASN A 101 14.08 -3.15 -2.61
CA ASN A 101 15.01 -2.88 -1.51
C ASN A 101 15.05 -1.37 -1.21
N GLY A 102 14.74 -1.00 0.03
CA GLY A 102 14.79 0.38 0.49
C GLY A 102 13.52 1.18 0.16
N GLY A 103 13.59 2.49 0.38
CA GLY A 103 12.45 3.39 0.16
C GLY A 103 11.53 3.55 1.38
N TRP A 104 11.47 2.61 2.30
CA TRP A 104 10.69 2.73 3.53
C TRP A 104 11.13 3.90 4.40
N LYS A 105 12.44 4.13 4.51
CA LYS A 105 12.97 5.27 5.25
C LYS A 105 12.43 6.59 4.73
N LYS A 106 12.48 6.81 3.41
CA LYS A 106 11.96 8.00 2.76
C LYS A 106 10.44 8.13 2.94
N LEU A 107 9.69 7.03 2.80
CA LEU A 107 8.24 7.01 3.02
C LEU A 107 7.89 7.45 4.44
N PHE A 108 8.59 6.92 5.45
CA PHE A 108 8.34 7.30 6.84
C PHE A 108 8.84 8.70 7.16
N GLU A 109 9.90 9.20 6.53
CA GLU A 109 10.32 10.59 6.65
C GLU A 109 9.25 11.56 6.13
N ASN A 110 8.63 11.24 5.01
CA ASN A 110 7.51 12.00 4.47
C ASN A 110 6.23 11.88 5.31
N SER A 111 6.15 10.86 6.14
CA SER A 111 4.97 10.56 6.99
C SER A 111 5.21 10.89 8.47
N LEU A 112 6.28 11.62 8.82
CA LEU A 112 6.66 11.90 10.22
C LEU A 112 5.55 12.57 11.03
N GLU A 113 4.74 13.43 10.41
CA GLU A 113 3.62 14.09 11.09
C GLU A 113 2.58 13.09 11.62
N VAL A 114 2.50 11.90 11.02
CA VAL A 114 1.62 10.82 11.49
C VAL A 114 2.14 10.20 12.78
N LEU A 115 3.45 10.10 12.91
CA LEU A 115 4.14 9.47 14.06
C LEU A 115 4.39 10.46 15.19
N LYS A 116 4.33 11.75 14.90
CA LYS A 116 4.63 12.83 15.84
C LYS A 116 3.68 12.82 17.04
N GLY A 117 4.25 12.95 18.23
CA GLY A 117 3.51 12.96 19.48
C GLY A 117 3.23 11.58 20.07
N PHE A 118 3.65 10.49 19.44
CA PHE A 118 3.56 9.16 20.02
C PHE A 118 4.90 8.72 20.62
N ARG A 119 4.87 8.25 21.87
CA ARG A 119 6.05 7.61 22.50
C ARG A 119 6.26 6.17 21.99
N ARG A 120 5.17 5.50 21.62
CA ARG A 120 5.14 4.13 21.08
C ARG A 120 4.15 4.06 19.93
N PHE A 121 4.44 3.25 18.95
CA PHE A 121 3.57 3.02 17.79
C PHE A 121 3.47 1.52 17.53
N LEU A 122 2.25 0.98 17.47
CA LEU A 122 2.01 -0.40 17.06
C LEU A 122 1.99 -0.47 15.54
N LEU A 123 2.90 -1.23 14.97
CA LEU A 123 2.97 -1.45 13.52
C LEU A 123 2.64 -2.89 13.19
N ILE A 124 1.64 -3.08 12.35
CA ILE A 124 1.32 -4.35 11.71
C ILE A 124 2.11 -4.43 10.41
N THR A 125 2.88 -5.49 10.20
CA THR A 125 3.69 -5.68 9.00
C THR A 125 3.95 -7.16 8.74
N ASP A 126 4.33 -7.51 7.51
CA ASP A 126 4.79 -8.85 7.15
C ASP A 126 6.11 -9.24 7.82
N GLY A 127 6.81 -8.28 8.43
CA GLY A 127 8.08 -8.43 9.13
C GLY A 127 9.30 -8.20 8.23
N ASP A 128 9.13 -7.51 7.12
CA ASP A 128 10.27 -7.00 6.34
C ASP A 128 11.13 -6.08 7.23
N THR A 129 12.40 -6.45 7.38
CA THR A 129 13.35 -5.71 8.20
C THR A 129 13.58 -4.27 7.71
N SER A 130 13.45 -4.03 6.42
CA SER A 130 13.61 -2.70 5.83
C SER A 130 12.53 -1.71 6.28
N ILE A 131 11.33 -2.20 6.64
CA ILE A 131 10.27 -1.41 7.27
C ILE A 131 10.72 -0.93 8.64
N LEU A 132 11.31 -1.84 9.43
CA LEU A 132 11.76 -1.54 10.79
C LEU A 132 12.94 -0.57 10.80
N GLU A 133 13.89 -0.79 9.90
CA GLU A 133 15.04 0.13 9.71
C GLU A 133 14.58 1.52 9.32
N GLY A 134 13.52 1.61 8.48
CA GLY A 134 12.94 2.89 8.08
C GLY A 134 12.34 3.71 9.23
N LEU A 135 11.88 3.04 10.31
CA LEU A 135 11.31 3.66 11.51
C LEU A 135 12.30 3.83 12.66
N LYS A 136 13.50 3.26 12.54
CA LYS A 136 14.53 3.37 13.56
C LYS A 136 14.76 4.83 13.92
N ASP A 137 14.89 5.11 15.20
CA ASP A 137 15.14 6.45 15.78
C ASP A 137 13.98 7.48 15.62
N LYS A 138 12.86 7.09 15.02
CA LYS A 138 11.71 8.00 14.83
C LYS A 138 10.64 7.83 15.92
N VAL A 139 10.36 6.58 16.29
CA VAL A 139 9.39 6.22 17.32
C VAL A 139 9.68 4.81 17.84
N LYS A 140 9.40 4.54 19.12
CA LYS A 140 9.49 3.16 19.62
C LYS A 140 8.39 2.32 18.99
N VAL A 141 8.78 1.38 18.14
CA VAL A 141 7.82 0.51 17.43
C VAL A 141 7.57 -0.75 18.23
N LEU A 142 6.32 -1.10 18.39
CA LEU A 142 5.84 -2.42 18.77
C LEU A 142 5.36 -3.12 17.49
N ILE A 143 5.85 -4.32 17.22
CA ILE A 143 5.54 -5.03 16.00
C ILE A 143 4.52 -6.10 16.25
N GLN A 144 3.51 -6.15 15.42
CA GLN A 144 2.62 -7.28 15.25
C GLN A 144 2.81 -7.83 13.83
N ARG A 145 3.09 -9.12 13.73
CA ARG A 145 3.12 -9.80 12.42
C ARG A 145 1.71 -9.81 11.83
N CYS A 146 1.61 -9.45 10.56
CA CYS A 146 0.37 -9.52 9.83
C CYS A 146 -0.09 -10.98 9.71
N LEU A 147 -1.27 -11.28 10.26
CA LEU A 147 -1.81 -12.64 10.25
C LEU A 147 -2.05 -13.16 8.83
N TRP A 148 -2.35 -12.28 7.89
CA TRP A 148 -2.52 -12.64 6.49
C TRP A 148 -1.23 -13.19 5.84
N HIS A 149 -0.07 -12.68 6.23
CA HIS A 149 1.21 -13.11 5.68
C HIS A 149 1.76 -14.40 6.32
N ILE A 150 1.30 -14.78 7.52
CA ILE A 150 1.81 -15.98 8.22
C ILE A 150 1.67 -17.25 7.37
N PRO A 151 0.51 -17.57 6.77
CA PRO A 151 0.38 -18.76 5.92
C PRO A 151 1.30 -18.75 4.69
N TYR A 152 1.52 -17.58 4.10
CA TYR A 152 2.43 -17.44 2.95
C TYR A 152 3.89 -17.67 3.36
N GLN A 153 4.29 -17.13 4.50
CA GLN A 153 5.63 -17.35 5.04
C GLN A 153 5.85 -18.80 5.43
N ALA A 154 4.86 -19.44 6.06
CA ALA A 154 4.93 -20.87 6.37
C ALA A 154 5.11 -21.72 5.10
N LYS A 155 4.35 -21.45 4.04
CA LYS A 155 4.53 -22.13 2.74
C LYS A 155 5.94 -21.95 2.17
N TYR A 156 6.49 -20.73 2.29
CA TYR A 156 7.83 -20.45 1.79
C TYR A 156 8.91 -21.21 2.57
N VAL A 157 8.80 -21.25 3.89
CA VAL A 157 9.71 -22.02 4.75
C VAL A 157 9.62 -23.51 4.43
N LEU A 158 8.43 -24.08 4.35
CA LEU A 158 8.22 -25.47 3.97
C LEU A 158 8.85 -25.80 2.60
N TRP A 159 8.73 -24.89 1.64
CA TRP A 159 9.36 -25.04 0.35
C TRP A 159 10.90 -25.01 0.44
N GLN A 160 11.48 -24.12 1.24
CA GLN A 160 12.92 -24.07 1.49
C GLN A 160 13.45 -25.36 2.13
N ASP A 161 12.67 -25.95 3.04
CA ASP A 161 12.98 -27.21 3.71
C ASP A 161 12.72 -28.44 2.81
N GLY A 162 12.35 -28.25 1.56
CA GLY A 162 12.11 -29.31 0.59
C GLY A 162 10.78 -30.07 0.79
N VAL A 163 9.90 -29.58 1.64
CA VAL A 163 8.58 -30.19 1.88
C VAL A 163 7.70 -30.04 0.64
N LYS A 164 7.24 -31.16 0.09
CA LYS A 164 6.41 -31.15 -1.11
C LYS A 164 5.03 -30.55 -0.82
N HIS A 165 4.57 -29.69 -1.69
CA HIS A 165 3.20 -29.12 -1.61
C HIS A 165 2.14 -30.23 -1.52
N LYS A 166 1.25 -30.10 -0.55
CA LYS A 166 0.19 -31.10 -0.23
C LYS A 166 0.70 -32.46 0.25
N SER A 167 1.95 -32.63 0.66
CA SER A 167 2.38 -33.80 1.40
C SER A 167 1.74 -33.85 2.79
N ALA A 168 1.86 -34.97 3.50
CA ALA A 168 1.34 -35.11 4.86
C ALA A 168 1.92 -34.05 5.81
N GLU A 169 3.23 -33.80 5.74
CA GLU A 169 3.92 -32.78 6.54
C GLU A 169 3.40 -31.37 6.19
N TRP A 170 3.20 -31.10 4.90
CA TRP A 170 2.66 -29.83 4.45
C TRP A 170 1.23 -29.59 5.00
N LEU A 171 0.38 -30.60 4.92
CA LEU A 171 -0.99 -30.52 5.42
C LEU A 171 -1.03 -30.33 6.94
N GLN A 172 -0.14 -30.99 7.68
CA GLN A 172 -0.06 -30.88 9.14
C GLN A 172 0.26 -29.44 9.60
N VAL A 173 1.06 -28.69 8.84
CA VAL A 173 1.43 -27.31 9.18
C VAL A 173 0.37 -26.30 8.70
N MET A 174 -0.32 -26.60 7.61
CA MET A 174 -1.19 -25.65 6.91
C MET A 174 -2.70 -25.84 7.22
N SER A 175 -3.07 -26.91 7.98
CA SER A 175 -4.43 -27.13 8.49
C SER A 175 -4.69 -26.33 9.79
#